data_a8521065004afb6164b97a7802497dde
#
_entry.id   a8521065004afb6164b97a7802497dde
#
_cell.length_a   1.000
_cell.length_b   1.000
_cell.length_c   1.000
_cell.angle_alpha   90.00
_cell.angle_beta   90.00
_cell.angle_gamma   90.00
#
_symmetry.space_group_name_H-M   'P 1'
#
loop_
_entity.id
_entity.type
_entity.pdbx_description
1 polymer ?
#
loop_
_entity_poly.entity_id
_entity_poly.type
_entity_poly.pdbx_seq_one_letter_code
_entity_poly.pdbx_strand_id
1 'polypeptide(L)'
;MKFSIIKEYKFDKDKTVGYLSDFSLFQNEIDNIKLHEETITKNEISSGVDIDNFEPIVLSLYPEEYLDSQVKTFETEKLILLDGHHRWKYANKENSVNKLKCILVNFQDINIKSYLFNINIEKESFLKYLNEAGYFESNKDDFGIFFNNKKFVNNSKPSLMDLYGFKKIMQNENIISPILEDVSDSSMLIKFTALTPEDLINIDFILPPKSTWITPRL
;
A
#
# COMPACT_ATOMS: atom_id res chain seq x y z
N MET A 1 -7.91 -20.41 2.11
CA MET A 1 -8.66 -19.61 3.12
C MET A 1 -10.13 -19.66 2.77
N LYS A 2 -11.00 -19.81 3.77
CA LYS A 2 -12.47 -19.89 3.56
C LYS A 2 -13.15 -18.74 4.26
N PHE A 3 -14.05 -18.07 3.54
CA PHE A 3 -14.79 -16.89 4.02
C PHE A 3 -16.29 -17.17 3.96
N SER A 4 -17.00 -16.72 5.00
CA SER A 4 -18.45 -16.67 5.03
C SER A 4 -18.88 -15.22 4.86
N ILE A 5 -19.49 -14.90 3.74
CA ILE A 5 -19.91 -13.53 3.41
C ILE A 5 -21.12 -13.17 4.28
N ILE A 6 -20.96 -12.14 5.10
CA ILE A 6 -22.00 -11.66 6.03
C ILE A 6 -22.93 -10.70 5.29
N LYS A 7 -22.36 -9.71 4.60
CA LYS A 7 -23.10 -8.68 3.85
C LYS A 7 -22.20 -7.90 2.91
N GLU A 8 -22.81 -7.20 1.98
CA GLU A 8 -22.14 -6.13 1.25
C GLU A 8 -21.72 -4.99 2.18
N TYR A 9 -20.59 -4.39 1.87
CA TYR A 9 -20.04 -3.22 2.55
C TYR A 9 -19.80 -2.10 1.53
N LYS A 10 -20.30 -0.90 1.83
CA LYS A 10 -20.08 0.30 1.00
C LYS A 10 -19.09 1.20 1.71
N PHE A 11 -18.03 1.57 1.02
CA PHE A 11 -17.03 2.50 1.55
C PHE A 11 -17.57 3.94 1.46
N ASP A 12 -17.44 4.72 2.55
CA ASP A 12 -17.98 6.08 2.63
C ASP A 12 -17.36 7.05 1.61
N LYS A 13 -16.08 6.86 1.30
CA LYS A 13 -15.29 7.75 0.43
C LYS A 13 -15.05 7.19 -0.96
N ASP A 14 -15.59 6.03 -1.25
CA ASP A 14 -15.36 5.31 -2.50
C ASP A 14 -16.67 4.67 -2.96
N LYS A 15 -16.85 4.51 -4.28
CA LYS A 15 -18.00 3.81 -4.86
C LYS A 15 -17.81 2.29 -4.86
N THR A 16 -16.66 1.81 -4.40
CA THR A 16 -16.31 0.41 -4.35
C THR A 16 -17.24 -0.34 -3.40
N VAL A 17 -17.65 -1.52 -3.82
CA VAL A 17 -18.40 -2.47 -3.01
C VAL A 17 -17.43 -3.54 -2.52
N GLY A 18 -17.43 -3.77 -1.21
CA GLY A 18 -16.71 -4.87 -0.59
C GLY A 18 -17.68 -5.87 0.03
N TYR A 19 -17.16 -6.97 0.55
CA TYR A 19 -17.93 -8.04 1.16
C TYR A 19 -17.39 -8.33 2.54
N LEU A 20 -18.15 -7.94 3.56
CA LEU A 20 -17.81 -8.17 4.97
C LEU A 20 -17.84 -9.67 5.28
N SER A 21 -16.77 -10.16 5.88
CA SER A 21 -16.61 -11.54 6.30
C SER A 21 -15.81 -11.65 7.59
N ASP A 22 -15.87 -12.83 8.23
CA ASP A 22 -14.93 -13.23 9.26
C ASP A 22 -13.75 -13.98 8.62
N PHE A 23 -12.55 -13.60 9.00
CA PHE A 23 -11.30 -14.24 8.60
C PHE A 23 -10.73 -15.07 9.74
N SER A 24 -10.56 -16.37 9.53
CA SER A 24 -9.99 -17.28 10.54
C SER A 24 -8.46 -17.24 10.48
N LEU A 25 -7.82 -16.85 11.59
CA LEU A 25 -6.35 -16.78 11.72
C LEU A 25 -5.66 -18.15 11.86
N PHE A 26 -6.41 -19.22 12.08
CA PHE A 26 -5.84 -20.58 12.22
C PHE A 26 -5.48 -21.25 10.89
N GLN A 27 -5.81 -20.65 9.78
CA GLN A 27 -5.43 -21.19 8.48
C GLN A 27 -3.98 -20.81 8.22
N ASN A 28 -3.11 -21.81 8.07
CA ASN A 28 -1.65 -21.67 7.84
C ASN A 28 -1.26 -21.01 6.50
N GLU A 29 -2.12 -20.17 5.94
CA GLU A 29 -2.01 -19.56 4.60
C GLU A 29 -1.61 -18.08 4.66
N ILE A 30 -1.00 -17.67 5.76
CA ILE A 30 -0.56 -16.30 6.07
C ILE A 30 0.51 -15.83 5.07
N ASP A 31 1.29 -16.75 4.53
CA ASP A 31 2.37 -16.45 3.58
C ASP A 31 1.89 -15.86 2.25
N ASN A 32 0.58 -15.94 1.99
CA ASN A 32 -0.03 -15.43 0.76
C ASN A 32 -0.55 -13.99 0.86
N ILE A 33 -0.38 -13.33 2.02
CA ILE A 33 -0.76 -11.92 2.20
C ILE A 33 0.46 -11.04 1.96
N LYS A 34 0.38 -10.16 0.95
CA LYS A 34 1.44 -9.17 0.69
C LYS A 34 1.44 -8.10 1.78
N LEU A 35 2.60 -7.86 2.38
CA LEU A 35 2.77 -6.92 3.47
C LEU A 35 3.60 -5.70 3.04
N HIS A 36 3.29 -4.57 3.66
CA HIS A 36 4.06 -3.34 3.55
C HIS A 36 5.12 -3.25 4.66
N GLU A 37 6.24 -2.56 4.43
CA GLU A 37 7.33 -2.41 5.42
C GLU A 37 6.82 -1.82 6.74
N GLU A 38 5.88 -0.89 6.71
CA GLU A 38 5.26 -0.31 7.92
C GLU A 38 4.64 -1.38 8.84
N THR A 39 4.16 -2.47 8.29
CA THR A 39 3.61 -3.59 9.07
C THR A 39 4.71 -4.33 9.84
N ILE A 40 5.92 -4.37 9.27
CA ILE A 40 7.04 -5.12 9.85
C ILE A 40 7.76 -4.27 10.91
N THR A 41 7.91 -2.97 10.66
CA THR A 41 8.80 -2.08 11.43
C THR A 41 8.12 -1.30 12.54
N LYS A 42 6.81 -1.05 12.49
CA LYS A 42 6.12 -0.26 13.50
C LYS A 42 5.90 -1.00 14.82
N ASN A 43 5.98 -0.22 15.89
CA ASN A 43 5.76 -0.67 17.26
C ASN A 43 4.37 -1.28 17.44
N GLU A 44 4.30 -2.21 18.37
CA GLU A 44 3.12 -2.97 18.72
C GLU A 44 1.96 -2.07 19.17
N ILE A 45 0.76 -2.46 18.80
CA ILE A 45 -0.46 -1.97 19.48
C ILE A 45 -0.30 -2.37 20.96
N SER A 46 -0.52 -1.45 21.89
CA SER A 46 -0.39 -1.69 23.32
C SER A 46 -1.26 -2.88 23.74
N SER A 47 -0.73 -3.73 24.61
CA SER A 47 -1.45 -4.86 25.19
C SER A 47 -2.76 -4.39 25.85
N GLY A 48 -3.85 -5.11 25.60
CA GLY A 48 -5.16 -4.83 26.21
C GLY A 48 -6.18 -4.14 25.28
N VAL A 49 -5.90 -4.05 23.99
CA VAL A 49 -6.88 -3.56 23.01
C VAL A 49 -7.91 -4.67 22.73
N ASP A 50 -9.19 -4.33 22.83
CA ASP A 50 -10.29 -5.22 22.50
C ASP A 50 -10.38 -5.44 20.99
N ILE A 51 -10.01 -6.64 20.55
CA ILE A 51 -9.94 -7.02 19.14
C ILE A 51 -11.33 -7.14 18.50
N ASP A 52 -12.35 -7.46 19.29
CA ASP A 52 -13.72 -7.55 18.80
C ASP A 52 -14.25 -6.19 18.32
N ASN A 53 -13.64 -5.10 18.78
CA ASN A 53 -13.92 -3.72 18.39
C ASN A 53 -13.00 -3.18 17.28
N PHE A 54 -12.08 -4.00 16.75
CA PHE A 54 -11.29 -3.55 15.61
C PHE A 54 -12.15 -3.32 14.38
N GLU A 55 -11.87 -2.22 13.68
CA GLU A 55 -12.33 -2.07 12.31
C GLU A 55 -11.83 -3.23 11.46
N PRO A 56 -12.61 -3.69 10.47
CA PRO A 56 -12.18 -4.75 9.59
C PRO A 56 -10.85 -4.41 8.87
N ILE A 57 -10.05 -5.41 8.54
CA ILE A 57 -8.98 -5.25 7.57
C ILE A 57 -9.57 -5.28 6.16
N VAL A 58 -8.90 -4.65 5.18
CA VAL A 58 -9.31 -4.69 3.77
C VAL A 58 -8.37 -5.58 2.99
N LEU A 59 -8.91 -6.59 2.36
CA LEU A 59 -8.22 -7.60 1.57
C LEU A 59 -8.71 -7.56 0.14
N SER A 60 -7.81 -7.58 -0.84
CA SER A 60 -8.16 -7.78 -2.24
C SER A 60 -8.00 -9.22 -2.66
N LEU A 61 -8.91 -9.65 -3.51
CA LEU A 61 -8.77 -10.88 -4.30
C LEU A 61 -7.64 -10.73 -5.33
N TYR A 62 -7.23 -11.83 -5.93
CA TYR A 62 -6.39 -11.85 -7.11
C TYR A 62 -7.23 -11.66 -8.39
N PRO A 63 -6.62 -11.27 -9.55
CA PRO A 63 -7.35 -10.91 -10.77
C PRO A 63 -8.25 -11.99 -11.34
N GLU A 64 -7.88 -13.25 -11.11
CA GLU A 64 -8.62 -14.44 -11.58
C GLU A 64 -9.86 -14.75 -10.74
N GLU A 65 -10.01 -14.09 -9.59
CA GLU A 65 -11.10 -14.33 -8.65
C GLU A 65 -12.08 -13.17 -8.65
N TYR A 66 -13.37 -13.47 -8.45
CA TYR A 66 -14.42 -12.48 -8.43
C TYR A 66 -15.50 -12.83 -7.40
N LEU A 67 -15.95 -11.81 -6.66
CA LEU A 67 -17.08 -11.88 -5.76
C LEU A 67 -18.22 -10.98 -6.24
N ASP A 68 -19.44 -11.49 -6.14
CA ASP A 68 -20.66 -10.72 -6.33
C ASP A 68 -21.61 -10.87 -5.11
N SER A 69 -22.72 -10.15 -5.14
CA SER A 69 -23.70 -10.13 -4.04
C SER A 69 -24.43 -11.46 -3.79
N GLN A 70 -24.29 -12.43 -4.68
CA GLN A 70 -24.96 -13.73 -4.56
C GLN A 70 -24.09 -14.77 -3.84
N VAL A 71 -22.77 -14.52 -3.75
CA VAL A 71 -21.81 -15.45 -3.15
C VAL A 71 -21.95 -15.41 -1.64
N LYS A 72 -22.26 -16.56 -1.03
CA LYS A 72 -22.37 -16.72 0.42
C LYS A 72 -21.11 -17.25 1.08
N THR A 73 -20.34 -18.04 0.34
CA THR A 73 -19.06 -18.59 0.79
C THR A 73 -18.04 -18.46 -0.31
N PHE A 74 -16.83 -18.10 0.05
CA PHE A 74 -15.72 -17.92 -0.88
C PHE A 74 -14.48 -18.63 -0.37
N GLU A 75 -13.72 -19.24 -1.24
CA GLU A 75 -12.45 -19.88 -0.91
C GLU A 75 -11.36 -19.37 -1.85
N THR A 76 -10.22 -19.03 -1.28
CA THR A 76 -9.03 -18.60 -2.04
C THR A 76 -7.76 -19.05 -1.33
N GLU A 77 -6.69 -19.15 -2.07
CA GLU A 77 -5.33 -19.42 -1.55
C GLU A 77 -4.51 -18.16 -1.37
N LYS A 78 -4.87 -17.05 -2.03
CA LYS A 78 -4.07 -15.84 -2.10
C LYS A 78 -4.90 -14.59 -1.89
N LEU A 79 -4.36 -13.64 -1.13
CA LEU A 79 -4.97 -12.33 -0.89
C LEU A 79 -3.90 -11.24 -0.84
N ILE A 80 -4.33 -10.02 -1.09
CA ILE A 80 -3.49 -8.82 -0.95
C ILE A 80 -4.03 -7.98 0.19
N LEU A 81 -3.21 -7.67 1.20
CA LEU A 81 -3.60 -6.80 2.29
C LEU A 81 -3.50 -5.34 1.84
N LEU A 82 -4.64 -4.66 1.74
CA LEU A 82 -4.73 -3.26 1.31
C LEU A 82 -4.71 -2.28 2.47
N ASP A 83 -5.47 -2.58 3.54
CA ASP A 83 -5.55 -1.74 4.74
C ASP A 83 -5.66 -2.59 6.01
N GLY A 84 -5.28 -1.99 7.15
CA GLY A 84 -5.31 -2.67 8.44
C GLY A 84 -4.05 -3.49 8.76
N HIS A 85 -2.89 -3.15 8.16
CA HIS A 85 -1.60 -3.85 8.37
C HIS A 85 -1.22 -4.00 9.85
N HIS A 86 -1.49 -2.98 10.70
CA HIS A 86 -1.22 -3.06 12.15
C HIS A 86 -2.15 -4.02 12.86
N ARG A 87 -3.45 -3.97 12.52
CA ARG A 87 -4.49 -4.87 13.04
C ARG A 87 -4.17 -6.32 12.69
N TRP A 88 -3.76 -6.55 11.44
CA TRP A 88 -3.30 -7.86 10.96
C TRP A 88 -2.09 -8.37 11.76
N LYS A 89 -1.04 -7.53 11.88
CA LYS A 89 0.19 -7.89 12.61
C LYS A 89 -0.09 -8.20 14.08
N TYR A 90 -0.93 -7.39 14.73
CA TYR A 90 -1.32 -7.60 16.12
C TYR A 90 -2.07 -8.92 16.29
N ALA A 91 -3.13 -9.13 15.50
CA ALA A 91 -3.94 -10.33 15.55
C ALA A 91 -3.13 -11.62 15.35
N ASN A 92 -2.14 -11.58 14.47
CA ASN A 92 -1.24 -12.71 14.21
C ASN A 92 -0.30 -13.07 15.36
N LYS A 93 0.01 -12.09 16.23
CA LYS A 93 0.88 -12.32 17.39
C LYS A 93 0.11 -12.80 18.62
N GLU A 94 -1.17 -12.49 18.70
CA GLU A 94 -2.00 -12.80 19.86
C GLU A 94 -2.65 -14.18 19.71
N ASN A 95 -2.14 -15.16 20.44
CA ASN A 95 -2.66 -16.55 20.43
C ASN A 95 -4.13 -16.69 20.83
N SER A 96 -4.73 -15.66 21.43
CA SER A 96 -6.15 -15.63 21.81
C SER A 96 -7.07 -15.20 20.68
N VAL A 97 -6.51 -14.63 19.59
CA VAL A 97 -7.30 -14.14 18.44
C VAL A 97 -7.51 -15.25 17.46
N ASN A 98 -8.74 -15.69 17.35
CA ASN A 98 -9.12 -16.78 16.46
C ASN A 98 -9.72 -16.30 15.13
N LYS A 99 -10.28 -15.07 15.14
CA LYS A 99 -10.94 -14.46 14.00
C LYS A 99 -10.66 -12.97 13.95
N LEU A 100 -10.62 -12.46 12.73
CA LEU A 100 -10.55 -11.03 12.43
C LEU A 100 -11.63 -10.71 11.41
N LYS A 101 -12.32 -9.58 11.57
CA LYS A 101 -13.25 -9.11 10.55
C LYS A 101 -12.45 -8.60 9.36
N CYS A 102 -12.89 -8.92 8.16
CA CYS A 102 -12.29 -8.43 6.93
C CYS A 102 -13.35 -7.97 5.93
N ILE A 103 -12.95 -7.10 5.02
CA ILE A 103 -13.74 -6.72 3.85
C ILE A 103 -12.96 -7.19 2.63
N LEU A 104 -13.54 -8.12 1.88
CA LEU A 104 -13.01 -8.58 0.60
C LEU A 104 -13.43 -7.62 -0.49
N VAL A 105 -12.51 -7.24 -1.37
CA VAL A 105 -12.78 -6.42 -2.56
C VAL A 105 -12.24 -7.11 -3.80
N ASN A 106 -12.89 -6.89 -4.92
CA ASN A 106 -12.41 -7.40 -6.21
C ASN A 106 -11.15 -6.64 -6.65
N PHE A 107 -10.25 -7.33 -7.32
CA PHE A 107 -8.98 -6.76 -7.77
C PHE A 107 -9.16 -5.54 -8.69
N GLN A 108 -10.15 -5.57 -9.59
CA GLN A 108 -10.43 -4.49 -10.52
C GLN A 108 -10.93 -3.20 -9.82
N ASP A 109 -11.37 -3.30 -8.58
CA ASP A 109 -11.86 -2.17 -7.78
C ASP A 109 -10.75 -1.48 -6.98
N ILE A 110 -9.50 -1.96 -7.09
CA ILE A 110 -8.35 -1.34 -6.43
C ILE A 110 -7.90 -0.11 -7.21
N ASN A 111 -7.63 0.97 -6.49
CA ASN A 111 -6.98 2.14 -7.04
C ASN A 111 -5.72 2.48 -6.22
N ILE A 112 -4.63 2.76 -6.90
CA ILE A 112 -3.35 3.05 -6.27
C ILE A 112 -2.87 4.44 -6.66
N LYS A 113 -2.52 5.24 -5.65
CA LYS A 113 -1.93 6.57 -5.82
C LYS A 113 -0.58 6.64 -5.15
N SER A 114 0.33 7.42 -5.70
CA SER A 114 1.57 7.77 -5.05
C SER A 114 1.32 8.85 -4.00
N TYR A 115 1.99 8.75 -2.85
CA TYR A 115 2.07 9.85 -1.91
C TYR A 115 2.82 11.03 -2.50
N LEU A 116 2.48 12.23 -2.02
CA LEU A 116 3.27 13.44 -2.23
C LEU A 116 4.30 13.59 -1.11
N PHE A 117 5.44 14.17 -1.46
CA PHE A 117 6.53 14.46 -0.52
C PHE A 117 6.97 15.90 -0.66
N ASN A 118 7.25 16.55 0.46
CA ASN A 118 8.01 17.79 0.50
C ASN A 118 9.49 17.51 0.26
N ILE A 119 10.16 18.38 -0.49
CA ILE A 119 11.61 18.44 -0.57
C ILE A 119 12.10 19.35 0.57
N ASN A 120 13.01 18.83 1.41
CA ASN A 120 13.51 19.50 2.61
C ASN A 120 14.81 20.27 2.37
N ILE A 121 15.30 20.31 1.13
CA ILE A 121 16.51 21.03 0.70
C ILE A 121 16.18 22.01 -0.43
N GLU A 122 17.07 22.93 -0.74
CA GLU A 122 16.89 23.87 -1.84
C GLU A 122 16.75 23.17 -3.20
N LYS A 123 15.98 23.78 -4.11
CA LYS A 123 15.67 23.21 -5.43
C LYS A 123 16.90 22.84 -6.24
N GLU A 124 17.89 23.71 -6.29
CA GLU A 124 19.14 23.50 -7.03
C GLU A 124 19.93 22.32 -6.45
N SER A 125 19.98 22.24 -5.11
CA SER A 125 20.61 21.15 -4.39
C SER A 125 19.89 19.82 -4.66
N PHE A 126 18.55 19.84 -4.71
CA PHE A 126 17.76 18.65 -5.02
C PHE A 126 18.00 18.17 -6.45
N LEU A 127 18.01 19.06 -7.45
CA LEU A 127 18.30 18.69 -8.84
C LEU A 127 19.71 18.13 -9.00
N LYS A 128 20.69 18.71 -8.30
CA LYS A 128 22.05 18.19 -8.26
C LYS A 128 22.09 16.78 -7.67
N TYR A 129 21.39 16.58 -6.54
CA TYR A 129 21.29 15.28 -5.87
C TYR A 129 20.68 14.20 -6.79
N LEU A 130 19.61 14.53 -7.53
CA LEU A 130 19.02 13.63 -8.52
C LEU A 130 20.03 13.26 -9.60
N ASN A 131 20.74 14.25 -10.17
CA ASN A 131 21.73 14.02 -11.22
C ASN A 131 22.90 13.14 -10.75
N GLU A 132 23.42 13.38 -9.54
CA GLU A 132 24.49 12.58 -8.93
C GLU A 132 24.05 11.13 -8.69
N ALA A 133 22.75 10.91 -8.40
CA ALA A 133 22.14 9.60 -8.27
C ALA A 133 21.78 8.94 -9.62
N GLY A 134 22.06 9.62 -10.75
CA GLY A 134 21.81 9.11 -12.10
C GLY A 134 20.39 9.32 -12.62
N TYR A 135 19.59 10.19 -11.99
CA TYR A 135 18.26 10.56 -12.44
C TYR A 135 18.32 11.82 -13.31
N PHE A 136 17.85 11.71 -14.54
CA PHE A 136 17.85 12.80 -15.52
C PHE A 136 16.45 13.04 -16.07
N GLU A 137 16.16 14.29 -16.46
CA GLU A 137 14.89 14.65 -17.09
C GLU A 137 14.67 13.79 -18.34
N SER A 138 13.49 13.21 -18.47
CA SER A 138 13.14 12.29 -19.54
C SER A 138 11.63 12.28 -19.79
N ASN A 139 11.27 12.11 -21.07
CA ASN A 139 9.90 11.89 -21.51
C ASN A 139 9.56 10.40 -21.72
N LYS A 140 10.48 9.50 -21.36
CA LYS A 140 10.23 8.06 -21.47
C LYS A 140 9.16 7.61 -20.46
N ASP A 141 8.43 6.57 -20.82
CA ASP A 141 7.43 5.96 -19.96
C ASP A 141 8.02 4.92 -18.98
N ASP A 142 9.17 5.26 -18.41
CA ASP A 142 9.84 4.44 -17.40
C ASP A 142 9.43 4.89 -16.00
N PHE A 143 9.75 4.07 -14.97
CA PHE A 143 9.57 4.45 -13.58
C PHE A 143 10.43 5.66 -13.22
N GLY A 144 9.87 6.63 -12.51
CA GLY A 144 10.59 7.86 -12.22
C GLY A 144 9.99 8.72 -11.12
N ILE A 145 10.63 9.87 -10.94
CA ILE A 145 10.29 10.89 -9.96
C ILE A 145 9.71 12.09 -10.72
N PHE A 146 8.55 12.56 -10.28
CA PHE A 146 7.91 13.75 -10.84
C PHE A 146 8.18 14.97 -9.96
N PHE A 147 8.75 16.00 -10.54
CA PHE A 147 9.06 17.28 -9.90
C PHE A 147 8.85 18.43 -10.88
N ASN A 148 8.09 19.47 -10.50
CA ASN A 148 7.81 20.64 -11.34
C ASN A 148 7.31 20.28 -12.75
N ASN A 149 6.35 19.36 -12.85
CA ASN A 149 5.79 18.86 -14.12
C ASN A 149 6.81 18.15 -15.04
N LYS A 150 7.98 17.84 -14.54
CA LYS A 150 9.02 17.09 -15.25
C LYS A 150 9.16 15.71 -14.61
N LYS A 151 9.54 14.73 -15.44
CA LYS A 151 9.83 13.37 -14.99
C LYS A 151 11.34 13.14 -15.03
N PHE A 152 11.88 12.58 -13.98
CA PHE A 152 13.30 12.20 -13.86
C PHE A 152 13.38 10.68 -13.76
N VAL A 153 14.15 10.05 -14.63
CA VAL A 153 14.34 8.60 -14.69
C VAL A 153 15.81 8.22 -14.57
N ASN A 154 16.06 7.06 -14.01
CA ASN A 154 17.40 6.47 -13.98
C ASN A 154 17.51 5.39 -15.06
N ASN A 155 18.16 5.69 -16.18
CA ASN A 155 18.28 4.77 -17.31
C ASN A 155 19.11 3.51 -17.00
N SER A 156 19.99 3.57 -15.99
CA SER A 156 20.82 2.43 -15.56
C SER A 156 20.15 1.56 -14.51
N LYS A 157 19.09 2.06 -13.89
CA LYS A 157 18.33 1.37 -12.83
C LYS A 157 16.82 1.60 -13.01
N PRO A 158 16.20 1.03 -14.05
CA PRO A 158 14.82 1.37 -14.42
C PRO A 158 13.76 0.58 -13.65
N SER A 159 14.11 -0.23 -12.63
CA SER A 159 13.16 -1.06 -11.92
C SER A 159 12.40 -0.29 -10.84
N LEU A 160 11.20 -0.79 -10.50
CA LEU A 160 10.43 -0.30 -9.33
C LEU A 160 11.21 -0.47 -8.02
N MET A 161 11.92 -1.57 -7.87
CA MET A 161 12.74 -1.84 -6.68
C MET A 161 13.82 -0.76 -6.51
N ASP A 162 14.51 -0.38 -7.60
CA ASP A 162 15.52 0.67 -7.56
C ASP A 162 14.92 2.04 -7.24
N LEU A 163 13.77 2.37 -7.85
CA LEU A 163 13.07 3.63 -7.61
C LEU A 163 12.64 3.76 -6.14
N TYR A 164 12.00 2.74 -5.59
CA TYR A 164 11.55 2.75 -4.20
C TYR A 164 12.70 2.57 -3.20
N GLY A 165 13.78 1.89 -3.58
CA GLY A 165 15.03 1.85 -2.84
C GLY A 165 15.66 3.24 -2.72
N PHE A 166 15.71 4.00 -3.82
CA PHE A 166 16.19 5.39 -3.82
C PHE A 166 15.28 6.31 -3.00
N LYS A 167 13.96 6.15 -3.10
CA LYS A 167 13.01 6.84 -2.21
C LYS A 167 13.35 6.63 -0.73
N LYS A 168 13.63 5.38 -0.32
CA LYS A 168 14.00 5.04 1.06
C LYS A 168 15.28 5.77 1.49
N ILE A 169 16.28 5.83 0.61
CA ILE A 169 17.53 6.59 0.87
C ILE A 169 17.19 8.06 1.10
N MET A 170 16.44 8.70 0.22
CA MET A 170 16.05 10.11 0.38
C MET A 170 15.27 10.38 1.68
N GLN A 171 14.42 9.45 2.12
CA GLN A 171 13.72 9.58 3.41
C GLN A 171 14.69 9.46 4.59
N ASN A 172 15.61 8.51 4.57
CA ASN A 172 16.60 8.27 5.62
C ASN A 172 17.58 9.46 5.76
N GLU A 173 17.94 10.07 4.64
CA GLU A 173 18.80 11.27 4.58
C GLU A 173 18.04 12.57 4.83
N ASN A 174 16.72 12.49 5.12
CA ASN A 174 15.84 13.63 5.33
C ASN A 174 15.80 14.62 4.14
N ILE A 175 16.07 14.13 2.93
CA ILE A 175 15.94 14.91 1.68
C ILE A 175 14.46 15.16 1.37
N ILE A 176 13.60 14.18 1.68
CA ILE A 176 12.16 14.25 1.49
C ILE A 176 11.41 13.82 2.74
N SER A 177 10.21 14.39 2.93
CA SER A 177 9.27 13.99 3.98
C SER A 177 7.85 13.86 3.43
N PRO A 178 7.06 12.86 3.89
CA PRO A 178 5.70 12.67 3.42
C PRO A 178 4.80 13.82 3.86
N ILE A 179 3.87 14.23 2.99
CA ILE A 179 2.83 15.19 3.31
C ILE A 179 1.68 14.42 3.96
N LEU A 180 1.26 14.89 5.14
CA LEU A 180 0.18 14.29 5.92
C LEU A 180 -1.17 14.97 5.70
N GLU A 181 -1.18 16.15 5.05
CA GLU A 181 -2.38 16.95 4.79
C GLU A 181 -2.41 17.42 3.33
N ASP A 182 -3.60 17.72 2.80
CA ASP A 182 -3.76 18.30 1.47
C ASP A 182 -3.16 19.72 1.44
N VAL A 183 -1.90 19.81 1.06
CA VAL A 183 -1.20 21.10 0.88
C VAL A 183 -1.43 21.57 -0.55
N SER A 184 -2.22 22.61 -0.71
CA SER A 184 -2.63 23.11 -2.02
C SER A 184 -1.58 23.94 -2.77
N ASP A 185 -0.42 24.27 -2.16
CA ASP A 185 0.44 25.30 -2.76
C ASP A 185 1.92 25.22 -2.36
N SER A 186 2.62 24.13 -2.66
CA SER A 186 4.07 24.13 -2.53
C SER A 186 4.75 23.73 -3.84
N SER A 187 5.60 24.63 -4.36
CA SER A 187 6.43 24.42 -5.54
C SER A 187 7.55 23.37 -5.35
N MET A 188 7.65 22.80 -4.14
CA MET A 188 8.71 21.88 -3.73
C MET A 188 8.17 20.46 -3.47
N LEU A 189 7.18 20.06 -4.27
CA LEU A 189 6.56 18.74 -4.15
C LEU A 189 7.11 17.77 -5.18
N ILE A 190 7.32 16.53 -4.73
CA ILE A 190 7.60 15.39 -5.61
C ILE A 190 6.60 14.27 -5.39
N LYS A 191 6.46 13.46 -6.42
CA LYS A 191 5.81 12.15 -6.34
C LYS A 191 6.62 11.13 -7.14
N PHE A 192 6.47 9.88 -6.77
CA PHE A 192 7.04 8.74 -7.50
C PHE A 192 6.02 8.18 -8.49
N THR A 193 6.46 7.46 -9.52
CA THR A 193 5.54 6.68 -10.32
C THR A 193 4.70 5.79 -9.40
N ALA A 194 3.38 5.87 -9.52
CA ALA A 194 2.48 5.01 -8.76
C ALA A 194 2.62 3.56 -9.26
N LEU A 195 2.43 2.62 -8.34
CA LEU A 195 2.23 1.23 -8.71
C LEU A 195 0.91 1.05 -9.43
N THR A 196 0.85 0.07 -10.30
CA THR A 196 -0.43 -0.47 -10.80
C THR A 196 -0.92 -1.59 -9.89
N PRO A 197 -2.20 -1.98 -9.96
CA PRO A 197 -2.67 -3.17 -9.25
C PRO A 197 -1.88 -4.42 -9.62
N GLU A 198 -1.47 -4.57 -10.88
CA GLU A 198 -0.66 -5.69 -11.38
C GLU A 198 0.73 -5.72 -10.75
N ASP A 199 1.33 -4.54 -10.48
CA ASP A 199 2.60 -4.46 -9.78
C ASP A 199 2.50 -5.06 -8.37
N LEU A 200 1.37 -4.91 -7.66
CA LEU A 200 1.17 -5.50 -6.33
C LEU A 200 1.30 -7.02 -6.31
N ILE A 201 0.92 -7.66 -7.41
CA ILE A 201 1.02 -9.13 -7.56
C ILE A 201 2.47 -9.55 -7.81
N ASN A 202 3.18 -8.76 -8.62
CA ASN A 202 4.51 -9.10 -9.13
C ASN A 202 5.65 -8.59 -8.23
N ILE A 203 5.35 -7.73 -7.26
CA ILE A 203 6.36 -7.24 -6.33
C ILE A 203 6.90 -8.40 -5.48
N ASP A 204 8.23 -8.55 -5.49
CA ASP A 204 9.00 -9.51 -4.70
C ASP A 204 9.82 -8.85 -3.57
N PHE A 205 9.66 -7.55 -3.39
CA PHE A 205 10.32 -6.76 -2.36
C PHE A 205 9.32 -6.01 -1.46
N ILE A 206 9.78 -5.60 -0.28
CA ILE A 206 8.97 -4.86 0.70
C ILE A 206 9.01 -3.37 0.34
N LEU A 207 7.82 -2.78 0.17
CA LEU A 207 7.69 -1.35 -0.11
C LEU A 207 8.08 -0.50 1.12
N PRO A 208 8.91 0.55 0.93
CA PRO A 208 9.21 1.50 2.01
C PRO A 208 7.94 2.23 2.50
N PRO A 209 7.98 2.80 3.72
CA PRO A 209 6.84 3.53 4.28
C PRO A 209 6.33 4.65 3.36
N LYS A 210 5.02 4.87 3.34
CA LYS A 210 4.38 5.91 2.52
C LYS A 210 4.69 5.80 1.02
N SER A 211 4.84 4.59 0.50
CA SER A 211 5.08 4.38 -0.93
C SER A 211 3.80 4.51 -1.73
N THR A 212 2.72 3.91 -1.27
CA THR A 212 1.45 3.82 -1.99
C THR A 212 0.28 4.17 -1.09
N TRP A 213 -0.69 4.86 -1.65
CA TRP A 213 -2.01 5.02 -1.08
C TRP A 213 -2.97 4.12 -1.86
N ILE A 214 -3.32 3.00 -1.26
CA ILE A 214 -4.20 2.01 -1.89
C ILE A 214 -5.62 2.24 -1.37
N THR A 215 -6.60 2.25 -2.27
CA THR A 215 -8.03 2.32 -1.95
C THR A 215 -8.75 1.10 -2.53
N PRO A 216 -9.88 0.66 -1.97
CA PRO A 216 -10.60 1.31 -0.85
C PRO A 216 -9.92 1.15 0.51
N ARG A 217 -10.20 2.07 1.41
CA ARG A 217 -9.72 2.09 2.81
C ARG A 217 -10.86 2.44 3.77
N LEU A 218 -10.70 2.04 5.02
CA LEU A 218 -11.60 2.40 6.13
C LEU A 218 -11.18 3.71 6.79
#